data_325ce36f24f65f53e8368a8cb96211d2
#
_entry.id   325ce36f24f65f53e8368a8cb96211d2
#
_cell.length_a   1.000
_cell.length_b   1.000
_cell.length_c   1.000
_cell.angle_alpha   90.00
_cell.angle_beta   90.00
_cell.angle_gamma   90.00
#
_symmetry.space_group_name_H-M   'P 1'
#
loop_
_entity.id
_entity.type
_entity.pdbx_description
1 polymer ?
#
loop_
_entity_poly.entity_id
_entity_poly.type
_entity_poly.pdbx_seq_one_letter_code
_entity_poly.pdbx_strand_id
1 'polypeptide(L)'
;MSFRPSRGVLAAVALLFAVAGESSLSAADEGGGFKLRPGTVVHFSSVAQGRKILGKRDDFLAALSPFDRSVRLKTAAAVDEKSFIRFVTGEVLSWSEEEIATITRSLQSVSARLAGFELGFPAEIQLVKTSGKEEGGAAYCRGNAVVLPAKIASRKEKGLVRLLLHEFFHILSRNQPLLRDKLYRIVGFFPCGDVRLPPKLETRRLTNPDAVGSRYRMEVQLDDDLLSIVPVLYSSSAEYDEKKGGEFFRYLVFRLMVVKKVAESWVPMLEDGKPRLLEPSEVDDFHRKIGRNTKYIIHPEEVLADNFVLLMMGREDVRTPRILEEMARLLKARETGKVPRRDDR
;
A
#
# COMPACT_ATOMS: atom_id res chain seq x y z
N MET A 1 -33.90 32.97 -68.16
CA MET A 1 -35.30 32.64 -67.81
C MET A 1 -35.29 32.28 -66.31
N SER A 2 -35.41 33.19 -65.48
CA SER A 2 -36.59 33.81 -64.78
C SER A 2 -37.65 32.78 -64.39
N PHE A 3 -37.74 32.45 -63.08
CA PHE A 3 -38.95 32.59 -62.30
C PHE A 3 -38.72 32.34 -60.81
N ARG A 4 -38.97 33.34 -59.97
CA ARG A 4 -39.37 33.33 -58.55
C ARG A 4 -40.91 33.37 -58.50
N PRO A 5 -41.57 33.31 -57.33
CA PRO A 5 -41.42 32.72 -55.98
C PRO A 5 -42.73 32.04 -55.53
N SER A 6 -42.75 31.43 -54.33
CA SER A 6 -43.91 31.63 -53.45
C SER A 6 -43.63 31.28 -51.99
N ARG A 7 -44.13 32.10 -51.11
CA ARG A 7 -44.08 32.10 -49.64
C ARG A 7 -45.04 31.06 -49.04
N GLY A 8 -44.72 30.60 -47.89
CA GLY A 8 -45.72 30.25 -46.91
C GLY A 8 -45.37 29.21 -45.88
N VAL A 9 -45.43 29.67 -44.69
CA VAL A 9 -45.87 29.04 -43.42
C VAL A 9 -44.75 28.67 -42.42
N LEU A 10 -44.65 29.51 -41.35
CA LEU A 10 -44.02 29.24 -40.07
C LEU A 10 -44.63 28.01 -39.39
N ALA A 11 -43.79 27.15 -38.90
CA ALA A 11 -44.12 26.28 -37.75
C ALA A 11 -42.95 26.31 -36.77
N ALA A 12 -43.22 26.88 -35.61
CA ALA A 12 -42.30 26.91 -34.47
C ALA A 12 -42.13 25.50 -33.90
N VAL A 13 -40.91 24.99 -33.91
CA VAL A 13 -40.55 23.81 -33.13
C VAL A 13 -39.68 24.29 -31.95
N ALA A 14 -40.26 24.18 -30.77
CA ALA A 14 -39.59 24.47 -29.52
C ALA A 14 -38.42 23.48 -29.31
N LEU A 15 -37.21 24.00 -29.30
CA LEU A 15 -36.01 23.25 -28.87
C LEU A 15 -36.02 23.15 -27.33
N LEU A 16 -36.30 21.97 -26.81
CA LEU A 16 -36.01 21.63 -25.44
C LEU A 16 -34.48 21.46 -25.30
N PHE A 17 -33.80 22.48 -24.79
CA PHE A 17 -32.46 22.35 -24.28
C PHE A 17 -32.54 21.52 -22.99
N ALA A 18 -32.05 20.28 -23.06
CA ALA A 18 -31.67 19.53 -21.87
C ALA A 18 -30.52 20.27 -21.21
N VAL A 19 -30.80 20.86 -20.06
CA VAL A 19 -29.80 21.40 -19.15
C VAL A 19 -28.97 20.21 -18.69
N ALA A 20 -27.82 20.03 -19.28
CA ALA A 20 -26.75 19.21 -18.69
C ALA A 20 -26.41 19.87 -17.36
N GLY A 21 -26.77 19.21 -16.27
CA GLY A 21 -26.41 19.66 -14.94
C GLY A 21 -24.87 19.80 -14.84
N GLU A 22 -24.44 21.04 -14.76
CA GLU A 22 -23.12 21.36 -14.25
C GLU A 22 -23.07 20.81 -12.83
N SER A 23 -22.35 19.69 -12.65
CA SER A 23 -21.92 19.25 -11.34
C SER A 23 -20.98 20.32 -10.81
N SER A 24 -21.55 21.26 -10.06
CA SER A 24 -20.79 22.24 -9.31
C SER A 24 -19.69 21.50 -8.54
N LEU A 25 -18.44 21.81 -8.85
CA LEU A 25 -17.31 21.57 -7.98
C LEU A 25 -17.66 22.23 -6.64
N SER A 26 -18.19 21.43 -5.71
CA SER A 26 -18.33 21.83 -4.33
C SER A 26 -16.93 22.16 -3.85
N ALA A 27 -16.68 23.46 -3.63
CA ALA A 27 -15.48 23.94 -2.96
C ALA A 27 -15.27 23.11 -1.70
N ALA A 28 -14.01 22.69 -1.46
CA ALA A 28 -13.65 22.06 -0.21
C ALA A 28 -14.08 23.00 0.93
N ASP A 29 -15.05 22.55 1.71
CA ASP A 29 -15.42 23.23 2.95
C ASP A 29 -14.18 23.40 3.82
N GLU A 30 -14.01 24.56 4.43
CA GLU A 30 -12.98 24.81 5.44
C GLU A 30 -13.23 23.84 6.60
N GLY A 31 -12.54 22.66 6.58
CA GLY A 31 -12.71 21.53 7.49
C GLY A 31 -13.24 20.26 6.83
N GLY A 32 -13.76 20.29 5.59
CA GLY A 32 -14.33 19.17 4.87
C GLY A 32 -13.28 18.36 4.10
N GLY A 33 -13.13 17.06 4.41
CA GLY A 33 -12.30 16.14 3.64
C GLY A 33 -12.99 15.67 2.36
N PHE A 34 -12.26 14.95 1.51
CA PHE A 34 -12.80 14.28 0.31
C PHE A 34 -13.53 13.00 0.69
N LYS A 35 -14.84 12.89 0.34
CA LYS A 35 -15.61 11.66 0.55
C LYS A 35 -15.18 10.59 -0.45
N LEU A 36 -14.33 9.68 0.00
CA LEU A 36 -13.80 8.59 -0.84
C LEU A 36 -14.89 7.57 -1.20
N ARG A 37 -15.71 7.22 -0.21
CA ARG A 37 -16.85 6.31 -0.32
C ARG A 37 -17.80 6.49 0.88
N PRO A 38 -19.00 5.87 0.89
CA PRO A 38 -19.85 5.89 2.08
C PRO A 38 -19.10 5.44 3.33
N GLY A 39 -19.07 6.28 4.36
CA GLY A 39 -18.41 6.02 5.63
C GLY A 39 -16.90 6.26 5.68
N THR A 40 -16.27 6.75 4.60
CA THR A 40 -14.82 7.05 4.59
C THR A 40 -14.54 8.42 3.98
N VAL A 41 -13.83 9.26 4.74
CA VAL A 41 -13.38 10.60 4.31
C VAL A 41 -11.85 10.66 4.33
N VAL A 42 -11.27 11.29 3.31
CA VAL A 42 -9.82 11.54 3.19
C VAL A 42 -9.56 13.00 3.48
N HIS A 43 -8.66 13.29 4.43
CA HIS A 43 -8.30 14.64 4.85
C HIS A 43 -6.86 14.98 4.50
N PHE A 44 -6.61 16.21 4.11
CA PHE A 44 -5.27 16.76 3.96
C PHE A 44 -4.80 17.29 5.33
N SER A 45 -3.84 16.62 5.95
CA SER A 45 -3.34 17.00 7.26
C SER A 45 -2.57 18.32 7.20
N SER A 46 -2.85 19.23 8.15
CA SER A 46 -1.97 20.36 8.42
C SER A 46 -0.60 19.88 8.92
N VAL A 47 0.40 20.76 8.92
CA VAL A 47 1.74 20.44 9.47
C VAL A 47 1.66 19.96 10.91
N ALA A 48 0.82 20.60 11.73
CA ALA A 48 0.64 20.22 13.14
C ALA A 48 0.03 18.80 13.28
N GLN A 49 -0.99 18.48 12.48
CA GLN A 49 -1.61 17.15 12.46
C GLN A 49 -0.63 16.09 11.94
N GLY A 50 0.09 16.36 10.85
CA GLY A 50 1.10 15.46 10.32
C GLY A 50 2.21 15.16 11.33
N ARG A 51 2.73 16.18 12.02
CA ARG A 51 3.70 16.01 13.12
C ARG A 51 3.16 15.13 14.25
N LYS A 52 1.90 15.32 14.64
CA LYS A 52 1.24 14.48 15.66
C LYS A 52 1.13 13.03 15.22
N ILE A 53 0.77 12.79 13.95
CA ILE A 53 0.66 11.43 13.37
C ILE A 53 2.02 10.75 13.35
N LEU A 54 3.04 11.39 12.75
CA LEU A 54 4.36 10.78 12.56
C LEU A 54 5.17 10.69 13.85
N GLY A 55 4.88 11.56 14.83
CA GLY A 55 5.50 11.55 16.16
C GLY A 55 4.89 10.51 17.11
N LYS A 56 3.75 9.90 16.76
CA LYS A 56 3.13 8.88 17.60
C LYS A 56 3.94 7.58 17.56
N ARG A 57 4.31 7.07 18.74
CA ARG A 57 4.95 5.76 18.86
C ARG A 57 3.96 4.67 18.49
N ASP A 58 4.26 3.93 17.43
CA ASP A 58 3.49 2.81 16.91
C ASP A 58 4.40 1.59 16.69
N ASP A 59 3.86 0.52 16.10
CA ASP A 59 4.59 -0.72 15.82
C ASP A 59 5.81 -0.48 14.92
N PHE A 60 5.74 0.46 13.97
CA PHE A 60 6.86 0.80 13.10
C PHE A 60 8.03 1.40 13.89
N LEU A 61 7.77 2.44 14.68
CA LEU A 61 8.82 3.05 15.51
C LEU A 61 9.41 2.06 16.52
N ALA A 62 8.56 1.21 17.11
CA ALA A 62 9.00 0.17 18.06
C ALA A 62 9.87 -0.90 17.39
N ALA A 63 9.69 -1.13 16.08
CA ALA A 63 10.41 -2.14 15.33
C ALA A 63 11.72 -1.64 14.70
N LEU A 64 11.96 -0.32 14.66
CA LEU A 64 13.16 0.22 14.03
C LEU A 64 14.45 -0.26 14.71
N SER A 65 15.31 -0.90 13.92
CA SER A 65 16.63 -1.29 14.35
C SER A 65 17.56 -0.08 14.56
N PRO A 66 18.72 -0.24 15.22
CA PRO A 66 19.74 0.81 15.22
C PRO A 66 20.14 1.26 13.80
N PHE A 67 20.32 0.30 12.87
CA PHE A 67 20.65 0.62 11.48
C PHE A 67 19.53 1.40 10.78
N ASP A 68 18.27 1.01 10.98
CA ASP A 68 17.11 1.72 10.43
C ASP A 68 17.13 3.21 10.73
N ARG A 69 17.39 3.55 11.99
CA ARG A 69 17.45 4.96 12.42
C ARG A 69 18.66 5.69 11.85
N SER A 70 19.83 5.07 11.88
CA SER A 70 21.06 5.69 11.39
C SER A 70 21.04 5.95 9.89
N VAL A 71 20.58 4.98 9.08
CA VAL A 71 20.56 5.13 7.62
C VAL A 71 19.57 6.19 7.15
N ARG A 72 18.42 6.34 7.83
CA ARG A 72 17.43 7.38 7.50
C ARG A 72 17.93 8.78 7.85
N LEU A 73 18.71 8.93 8.92
CA LEU A 73 19.39 10.18 9.27
C LEU A 73 20.71 10.37 8.51
N LYS A 74 21.14 9.35 7.74
CA LYS A 74 22.42 9.36 6.97
C LYS A 74 23.65 9.61 7.85
N THR A 75 23.71 8.94 9.00
CA THR A 75 24.82 9.06 9.95
C THR A 75 25.30 7.71 10.45
N ALA A 76 26.61 7.56 10.66
CA ALA A 76 27.20 6.42 11.32
C ALA A 76 27.00 6.46 12.86
N ALA A 77 26.64 7.62 13.41
CA ALA A 77 26.37 7.78 14.83
C ALA A 77 25.12 7.00 15.27
N ALA A 78 25.12 6.53 16.52
CA ALA A 78 23.94 5.92 17.11
C ALA A 78 22.81 6.95 17.25
N VAL A 79 21.61 6.61 16.74
CA VAL A 79 20.42 7.45 16.75
C VAL A 79 19.41 6.86 17.72
N ASP A 80 19.05 7.60 18.76
CA ASP A 80 17.97 7.22 19.66
C ASP A 80 16.57 7.47 19.05
N GLU A 81 15.54 6.87 19.65
CA GLU A 81 14.15 6.99 19.17
C GLU A 81 13.69 8.46 19.17
N LYS A 82 14.05 9.24 20.20
CA LYS A 82 13.64 10.64 20.31
C LYS A 82 14.24 11.52 19.20
N SER A 83 15.50 11.30 18.85
CA SER A 83 16.18 11.98 17.75
C SER A 83 15.58 11.59 16.41
N PHE A 84 15.24 10.31 16.22
CA PHE A 84 14.54 9.84 15.03
C PHE A 84 13.15 10.49 14.89
N ILE A 85 12.34 10.49 15.95
CA ILE A 85 11.01 11.15 15.94
C ILE A 85 11.13 12.62 15.60
N ARG A 86 12.11 13.33 16.18
CA ARG A 86 12.36 14.75 15.88
C ARG A 86 12.69 14.96 14.41
N PHE A 87 13.51 14.11 13.84
CA PHE A 87 13.84 14.13 12.41
C PHE A 87 12.60 13.95 11.55
N VAL A 88 11.85 12.86 11.73
CA VAL A 88 10.67 12.54 10.91
C VAL A 88 9.59 13.63 11.01
N THR A 89 9.33 14.13 12.22
CA THR A 89 8.35 15.22 12.41
C THR A 89 8.81 16.55 11.83
N GLY A 90 10.13 16.78 11.73
CA GLY A 90 10.73 17.94 11.08
C GLY A 90 10.55 17.96 9.56
N GLU A 91 10.36 16.79 8.94
CA GLU A 91 10.22 16.65 7.48
C GLU A 91 8.76 16.89 7.00
N VAL A 92 7.79 17.12 7.89
CA VAL A 92 6.39 17.39 7.51
C VAL A 92 6.25 18.77 6.88
N LEU A 93 5.56 18.80 5.73
CA LEU A 93 5.36 20.01 4.91
C LEU A 93 3.86 20.37 4.79
N SER A 94 3.58 21.63 4.46
CA SER A 94 2.24 22.09 4.08
C SER A 94 1.90 21.69 2.65
N TRP A 95 0.62 21.52 2.37
CA TRP A 95 0.08 21.33 1.02
C TRP A 95 -0.04 22.69 0.30
N SER A 96 0.19 22.70 -1.01
CA SER A 96 -0.24 23.80 -1.86
C SER A 96 -1.64 23.55 -2.41
N GLU A 97 -2.33 24.60 -2.82
CA GLU A 97 -3.65 24.49 -3.45
C GLU A 97 -3.63 23.64 -4.72
N GLU A 98 -2.56 23.76 -5.53
CA GLU A 98 -2.38 22.97 -6.74
C GLU A 98 -2.23 21.47 -6.44
N GLU A 99 -1.46 21.12 -5.40
CA GLU A 99 -1.31 19.73 -4.96
C GLU A 99 -2.65 19.18 -4.45
N ILE A 100 -3.37 19.94 -3.62
CA ILE A 100 -4.71 19.56 -3.13
C ILE A 100 -5.65 19.32 -4.31
N ALA A 101 -5.73 20.25 -5.27
CA ALA A 101 -6.59 20.13 -6.43
C ALA A 101 -6.25 18.88 -7.28
N THR A 102 -4.95 18.62 -7.50
CA THR A 102 -4.49 17.48 -8.30
C THR A 102 -4.75 16.14 -7.60
N ILE A 103 -4.49 16.08 -6.30
CA ILE A 103 -4.75 14.87 -5.51
C ILE A 103 -6.26 14.64 -5.39
N THR A 104 -7.08 15.69 -5.24
CA THR A 104 -8.54 15.57 -5.20
C THR A 104 -9.10 14.96 -6.50
N ARG A 105 -8.62 15.40 -7.68
CA ARG A 105 -9.00 14.74 -8.96
C ARG A 105 -8.56 13.28 -9.00
N SER A 106 -7.36 12.99 -8.48
CA SER A 106 -6.89 11.60 -8.38
C SER A 106 -7.78 10.76 -7.45
N LEU A 107 -8.22 11.32 -6.33
CA LEU A 107 -9.15 10.67 -5.39
C LEU A 107 -10.53 10.43 -6.02
N GLN A 108 -11.03 11.32 -6.88
CA GLN A 108 -12.26 11.09 -7.66
C GLN A 108 -12.11 9.87 -8.57
N SER A 109 -10.98 9.78 -9.29
CA SER A 109 -10.66 8.64 -10.14
C SER A 109 -10.50 7.34 -9.34
N VAL A 110 -9.92 7.40 -8.15
CA VAL A 110 -9.81 6.26 -7.22
C VAL A 110 -11.18 5.83 -6.71
N SER A 111 -11.99 6.78 -6.22
CA SER A 111 -13.35 6.51 -5.70
C SER A 111 -14.22 5.78 -6.74
N ALA A 112 -14.21 6.24 -8.00
CA ALA A 112 -14.92 5.59 -9.08
C ALA A 112 -14.48 4.13 -9.30
N ARG A 113 -13.18 3.81 -9.16
CA ARG A 113 -12.64 2.45 -9.31
C ARG A 113 -12.98 1.54 -8.13
N LEU A 114 -13.14 2.10 -6.94
CA LEU A 114 -13.50 1.35 -5.73
C LEU A 114 -15.00 1.07 -5.62
N ALA A 115 -15.86 1.71 -6.44
CA ALA A 115 -17.31 1.70 -6.27
C ALA A 115 -17.95 0.29 -6.36
N GLY A 116 -17.35 -0.62 -7.12
CA GLY A 116 -17.84 -2.01 -7.30
C GLY A 116 -17.38 -3.01 -6.24
N PHE A 117 -16.76 -2.55 -5.15
CA PHE A 117 -16.14 -3.44 -4.16
C PHE A 117 -16.62 -3.12 -2.74
N GLU A 118 -16.74 -4.17 -1.89
CA GLU A 118 -16.98 -4.03 -0.45
C GLU A 118 -15.65 -3.92 0.30
N LEU A 119 -15.25 -2.70 0.57
CA LEU A 119 -13.96 -2.40 1.20
C LEU A 119 -14.19 -1.73 2.55
N GLY A 120 -13.79 -2.37 3.62
CA GLY A 120 -13.91 -1.87 4.99
C GLY A 120 -12.78 -0.92 5.36
N PHE A 121 -12.74 0.25 4.73
CA PHE A 121 -11.83 1.32 5.12
C PHE A 121 -12.22 1.94 6.47
N PRO A 122 -11.28 2.56 7.19
CA PRO A 122 -11.60 3.35 8.38
C PRO A 122 -12.46 4.58 8.02
N ALA A 123 -13.12 5.16 9.01
CA ALA A 123 -13.94 6.37 8.82
C ALA A 123 -13.12 7.54 8.27
N GLU A 124 -11.86 7.65 8.70
CA GLU A 124 -10.96 8.73 8.30
C GLU A 124 -9.63 8.17 7.80
N ILE A 125 -9.14 8.74 6.70
CA ILE A 125 -7.78 8.54 6.17
C ILE A 125 -7.12 9.91 6.10
N GLN A 126 -5.87 10.00 6.58
CA GLN A 126 -5.10 11.23 6.56
C GLN A 126 -4.07 11.21 5.43
N LEU A 127 -3.92 12.29 4.69
CA LEU A 127 -2.79 12.49 3.79
C LEU A 127 -1.80 13.42 4.44
N VAL A 128 -0.58 12.97 4.65
CA VAL A 128 0.51 13.74 5.26
C VAL A 128 1.56 14.00 4.18
N LYS A 129 1.94 15.25 3.96
CA LYS A 129 3.04 15.59 3.05
C LYS A 129 4.34 15.72 3.81
N THR A 130 5.41 15.15 3.26
CA THR A 130 6.77 15.27 3.80
C THR A 130 7.77 15.67 2.71
N SER A 131 9.01 15.95 3.11
CA SER A 131 10.10 16.09 2.15
C SER A 131 10.48 14.77 1.48
N GLY A 132 10.17 13.64 2.13
CA GLY A 132 10.51 12.28 1.71
C GLY A 132 11.88 11.81 2.17
N LYS A 133 12.65 12.60 2.89
CA LYS A 133 13.98 12.19 3.36
C LYS A 133 13.91 11.04 4.37
N GLU A 134 12.83 10.95 5.11
CA GLU A 134 12.61 9.97 6.18
C GLU A 134 12.41 8.53 5.66
N GLU A 135 11.95 8.34 4.41
CA GLU A 135 11.77 7.02 3.78
C GLU A 135 12.37 6.96 2.37
N GLY A 136 13.50 7.65 2.15
CA GLY A 136 14.24 7.56 0.88
C GLY A 136 13.44 8.01 -0.35
N GLY A 137 12.44 8.88 -0.16
CA GLY A 137 11.57 9.40 -1.20
C GLY A 137 10.41 8.46 -1.59
N ALA A 138 10.20 7.35 -0.88
CA ALA A 138 9.03 6.47 -1.06
C ALA A 138 7.80 7.05 -0.35
N ALA A 139 6.60 6.78 -0.90
CA ALA A 139 5.36 6.91 -0.15
C ALA A 139 5.21 5.70 0.78
N TYR A 140 4.45 5.86 1.85
CA TYR A 140 4.22 4.79 2.83
C TYR A 140 3.02 5.10 3.73
N CYS A 141 2.58 4.12 4.51
CA CYS A 141 1.47 4.29 5.45
C CYS A 141 1.90 4.22 6.93
N ARG A 142 1.32 5.09 7.75
CA ARG A 142 1.42 5.08 9.23
C ARG A 142 0.03 5.11 9.85
N GLY A 143 -0.38 4.01 10.49
CA GLY A 143 -1.76 3.89 10.97
C GLY A 143 -2.76 4.06 9.82
N ASN A 144 -3.65 5.03 9.91
CA ASN A 144 -4.60 5.40 8.86
C ASN A 144 -4.14 6.63 8.04
N ALA A 145 -2.85 6.89 8.01
CA ALA A 145 -2.30 7.98 7.23
C ALA A 145 -1.44 7.45 6.06
N VAL A 146 -1.64 8.04 4.89
CA VAL A 146 -0.75 7.91 3.73
C VAL A 146 0.23 9.07 3.75
N VAL A 147 1.51 8.78 3.76
CA VAL A 147 2.59 9.79 3.75
C VAL A 147 3.12 9.92 2.33
N LEU A 148 3.00 11.13 1.79
CA LEU A 148 3.38 11.45 0.42
C LEU A 148 4.57 12.41 0.40
N PRO A 149 5.74 11.99 -0.10
CA PRO A 149 6.84 12.89 -0.39
C PRO A 149 6.44 13.99 -1.37
N ALA A 150 6.93 15.22 -1.18
CA ALA A 150 6.62 16.36 -2.04
C ALA A 150 6.86 16.08 -3.53
N LYS A 151 7.94 15.38 -3.88
CA LYS A 151 8.24 14.97 -5.26
C LYS A 151 7.18 14.02 -5.84
N ILE A 152 6.51 13.24 -4.99
CA ILE A 152 5.42 12.34 -5.39
C ILE A 152 4.11 13.12 -5.46
N ALA A 153 3.83 13.99 -4.48
CA ALA A 153 2.63 14.82 -4.45
C ALA A 153 2.48 15.70 -5.70
N SER A 154 3.61 16.10 -6.31
CA SER A 154 3.65 16.89 -7.55
C SER A 154 3.56 16.06 -8.85
N ARG A 155 3.31 14.74 -8.77
CA ARG A 155 3.15 13.89 -9.97
C ARG A 155 1.86 14.18 -10.71
N LYS A 156 1.85 13.79 -12.01
CA LYS A 156 0.62 13.82 -12.82
C LYS A 156 -0.42 12.84 -12.26
N GLU A 157 -1.70 13.14 -12.43
CA GLU A 157 -2.87 12.41 -11.91
C GLU A 157 -2.77 10.89 -12.11
N LYS A 158 -2.46 10.42 -13.34
CA LYS A 158 -2.35 8.97 -13.62
C LYS A 158 -1.36 8.23 -12.70
N GLY A 159 -0.25 8.88 -12.36
CA GLY A 159 0.74 8.32 -11.44
C GLY A 159 0.23 8.30 -10.00
N LEU A 160 -0.48 9.36 -9.59
CA LEU A 160 -1.08 9.47 -8.26
C LEU A 160 -2.21 8.47 -8.06
N VAL A 161 -3.09 8.25 -9.04
CA VAL A 161 -4.16 7.24 -8.95
C VAL A 161 -3.61 5.85 -8.64
N ARG A 162 -2.55 5.41 -9.36
CA ARG A 162 -1.93 4.10 -9.09
C ARG A 162 -1.32 4.02 -7.71
N LEU A 163 -0.61 5.08 -7.30
CA LEU A 163 0.01 5.15 -5.98
C LEU A 163 -1.05 5.13 -4.88
N LEU A 164 -2.07 5.98 -4.96
CA LEU A 164 -3.13 6.05 -3.96
C LEU A 164 -3.88 4.72 -3.82
N LEU A 165 -4.10 4.00 -4.91
CA LEU A 165 -4.67 2.64 -4.85
C LEU A 165 -3.74 1.68 -4.09
N HIS A 166 -2.42 1.75 -4.30
CA HIS A 166 -1.42 0.96 -3.59
C HIS A 166 -1.45 1.27 -2.09
N GLU A 167 -1.33 2.54 -1.73
CA GLU A 167 -1.34 2.96 -0.33
C GLU A 167 -2.68 2.65 0.37
N PHE A 168 -3.81 2.78 -0.34
CA PHE A 168 -5.12 2.44 0.22
C PHE A 168 -5.27 0.95 0.44
N PHE A 169 -4.59 0.09 -0.31
CA PHE A 169 -4.53 -1.32 0.02
C PHE A 169 -3.89 -1.56 1.40
N HIS A 170 -2.81 -0.87 1.73
CA HIS A 170 -2.17 -0.96 3.05
C HIS A 170 -3.10 -0.49 4.17
N ILE A 171 -3.86 0.60 3.95
CA ILE A 171 -4.90 1.04 4.90
C ILE A 171 -5.99 -0.02 5.06
N LEU A 172 -6.50 -0.57 3.97
CA LEU A 172 -7.53 -1.62 3.98
C LEU A 172 -7.04 -2.87 4.72
N SER A 173 -5.89 -3.39 4.34
CA SER A 173 -5.26 -4.59 4.90
C SER A 173 -5.05 -4.46 6.41
N ARG A 174 -4.53 -3.32 6.85
CA ARG A 174 -4.27 -3.02 8.27
C ARG A 174 -5.55 -2.97 9.09
N ASN A 175 -6.63 -2.40 8.56
CA ASN A 175 -7.91 -2.25 9.25
C ASN A 175 -8.80 -3.49 9.18
N GLN A 176 -8.47 -4.47 8.32
CA GLN A 176 -9.24 -5.68 8.09
C GLN A 176 -8.36 -6.95 8.24
N PRO A 177 -7.87 -7.27 9.46
CA PRO A 177 -6.90 -8.37 9.65
C PRO A 177 -7.42 -9.73 9.17
N LEU A 178 -8.70 -10.05 9.33
CA LEU A 178 -9.28 -11.29 8.84
C LEU A 178 -9.36 -11.35 7.30
N LEU A 179 -9.58 -10.21 6.65
CA LEU A 179 -9.53 -10.09 5.19
C LEU A 179 -8.08 -10.20 4.71
N ARG A 180 -7.14 -9.54 5.37
CA ARG A 180 -5.71 -9.64 5.10
C ARG A 180 -5.22 -11.08 5.12
N ASP A 181 -5.59 -11.86 6.12
CA ASP A 181 -5.22 -13.26 6.22
C ASP A 181 -5.73 -14.08 5.02
N LYS A 182 -6.96 -13.81 4.56
CA LYS A 182 -7.53 -14.46 3.38
C LYS A 182 -6.80 -14.03 2.10
N LEU A 183 -6.49 -12.73 1.96
CA LEU A 183 -5.76 -12.19 0.82
C LEU A 183 -4.34 -12.77 0.75
N TYR A 184 -3.63 -12.85 1.88
CA TYR A 184 -2.27 -13.38 1.91
C TYR A 184 -2.21 -14.86 1.52
N ARG A 185 -3.25 -15.65 1.81
CA ARG A 185 -3.37 -17.06 1.37
C ARG A 185 -3.42 -17.19 -0.14
N ILE A 186 -3.93 -16.21 -0.89
CA ILE A 186 -3.92 -16.21 -2.36
C ILE A 186 -2.50 -16.36 -2.91
N VAL A 187 -1.54 -15.77 -2.22
CA VAL A 187 -0.12 -15.78 -2.57
C VAL A 187 0.71 -16.74 -1.69
N GLY A 188 0.03 -17.66 -1.00
CA GLY A 188 0.66 -18.77 -0.27
C GLY A 188 1.17 -18.45 1.12
N PHE A 189 0.80 -17.30 1.72
CA PHE A 189 1.24 -16.94 3.07
C PHE A 189 0.19 -17.19 4.14
N PHE A 190 0.65 -17.69 5.30
CA PHE A 190 -0.16 -18.03 6.45
C PHE A 190 0.38 -17.38 7.73
N PRO A 191 -0.49 -16.96 8.66
CA PRO A 191 -0.04 -16.41 9.94
C PRO A 191 0.86 -17.39 10.69
N CYS A 192 1.92 -16.90 11.31
CA CYS A 192 2.86 -17.71 12.10
C CYS A 192 3.27 -17.06 13.43
N GLY A 193 2.69 -15.93 13.78
CA GLY A 193 3.17 -15.11 14.89
C GLY A 193 4.44 -14.34 14.52
N ASP A 194 4.99 -13.60 15.45
CA ASP A 194 6.15 -12.75 15.20
C ASP A 194 7.45 -13.56 15.28
N VAL A 195 8.10 -13.76 14.14
CA VAL A 195 9.38 -14.47 14.03
C VAL A 195 10.50 -13.46 14.25
N ARG A 196 11.22 -13.59 15.37
CA ARG A 196 12.35 -12.73 15.67
C ARG A 196 13.58 -13.11 14.84
N LEU A 197 14.25 -12.10 14.32
CA LEU A 197 15.54 -12.31 13.65
C LEU A 197 16.63 -12.69 14.66
N PRO A 198 17.64 -13.47 14.24
CA PRO A 198 18.85 -13.66 15.07
C PRO A 198 19.50 -12.32 15.42
N PRO A 199 20.11 -12.17 16.62
CA PRO A 199 20.59 -10.87 17.13
C PRO A 199 21.44 -10.05 16.15
N LYS A 200 22.32 -10.70 15.40
CA LYS A 200 23.18 -10.03 14.40
C LYS A 200 22.41 -9.46 13.20
N LEU A 201 21.27 -10.04 12.86
CA LEU A 201 20.39 -9.50 11.82
C LEU A 201 19.41 -8.48 12.38
N GLU A 202 18.95 -8.68 13.62
CA GLU A 202 18.03 -7.79 14.30
C GLU A 202 18.57 -6.35 14.42
N THR A 203 19.87 -6.19 14.75
CA THR A 203 20.51 -4.87 14.87
C THR A 203 20.58 -4.10 13.55
N ARG A 204 20.47 -4.78 12.42
CA ARG A 204 20.54 -4.22 11.07
C ARG A 204 19.31 -4.56 10.22
N ARG A 205 18.20 -4.92 10.84
CA ARG A 205 16.92 -5.09 10.16
C ARG A 205 16.56 -3.79 9.44
N LEU A 206 15.96 -3.91 8.26
CA LEU A 206 15.31 -2.82 7.55
C LEU A 206 13.80 -3.03 7.63
N THR A 207 13.14 -2.09 8.28
CA THR A 207 11.71 -2.18 8.60
C THR A 207 10.89 -1.47 7.51
N ASN A 208 9.98 -2.21 6.88
CA ASN A 208 8.98 -1.65 6.00
C ASN A 208 7.82 -1.10 6.85
N PRO A 209 7.45 0.20 6.76
CA PRO A 209 6.34 0.77 7.53
C PRO A 209 4.98 0.18 7.16
N ASP A 210 4.84 -0.36 5.94
CA ASP A 210 3.59 -0.95 5.45
C ASP A 210 3.40 -2.39 5.90
N ALA A 211 4.50 -3.08 6.23
CA ALA A 211 4.53 -4.48 6.60
C ALA A 211 5.54 -4.75 7.74
N VAL A 212 5.20 -4.33 8.94
CA VAL A 212 6.07 -4.44 10.11
C VAL A 212 6.14 -5.87 10.63
N GLY A 213 7.38 -6.40 10.76
CA GLY A 213 7.67 -7.72 11.34
C GLY A 213 7.53 -8.87 10.36
N SER A 214 7.93 -10.07 10.82
CA SER A 214 7.89 -11.32 10.03
C SER A 214 6.80 -12.23 10.61
N ARG A 215 5.53 -11.90 10.35
CA ARG A 215 4.36 -12.53 10.97
C ARG A 215 3.65 -13.56 10.08
N TYR A 216 4.15 -13.74 8.85
CA TYR A 216 3.55 -14.63 7.87
C TYR A 216 4.63 -15.51 7.25
N ARG A 217 4.37 -16.82 7.22
CA ARG A 217 5.22 -17.81 6.60
C ARG A 217 4.61 -18.37 5.33
N MET A 218 5.44 -18.90 4.48
CA MET A 218 5.04 -19.69 3.32
C MET A 218 5.73 -21.07 3.41
N GLU A 219 5.04 -22.12 3.02
CA GLU A 219 5.68 -23.41 2.72
C GLU A 219 6.16 -23.41 1.28
N VAL A 220 7.38 -23.85 1.06
CA VAL A 220 7.99 -23.94 -0.28
C VAL A 220 8.68 -25.27 -0.46
N GLN A 221 8.56 -25.84 -1.66
CA GLN A 221 9.36 -26.98 -2.08
C GLN A 221 10.72 -26.48 -2.57
N LEU A 222 11.79 -27.02 -2.03
CA LEU A 222 13.17 -26.80 -2.49
C LEU A 222 13.85 -28.17 -2.57
N ASP A 223 14.14 -28.62 -3.77
CA ASP A 223 14.55 -29.98 -4.05
C ASP A 223 13.55 -31.01 -3.45
N ASP A 224 14.01 -31.94 -2.61
CA ASP A 224 13.18 -32.93 -1.94
C ASP A 224 12.59 -32.45 -0.60
N ASP A 225 12.94 -31.22 -0.16
CA ASP A 225 12.56 -30.68 1.15
C ASP A 225 11.34 -29.77 1.06
N LEU A 226 10.39 -29.93 1.97
CA LEU A 226 9.33 -28.97 2.24
C LEU A 226 9.75 -28.04 3.37
N LEU A 227 10.05 -26.79 3.04
CA LEU A 227 10.56 -25.78 3.97
C LEU A 227 9.48 -24.74 4.30
N SER A 228 9.48 -24.24 5.54
CA SER A 228 8.76 -23.03 5.91
C SER A 228 9.70 -21.83 5.86
N ILE A 229 9.29 -20.77 5.18
CA ILE A 229 10.10 -19.56 5.00
C ILE A 229 9.35 -18.31 5.44
N VAL A 230 10.08 -17.28 5.88
CA VAL A 230 9.57 -15.92 6.10
C VAL A 230 10.43 -14.91 5.32
N PRO A 231 9.81 -13.91 4.66
CA PRO A 231 10.54 -12.81 4.03
C PRO A 231 11.25 -11.97 5.09
N VAL A 232 12.51 -11.64 4.87
CA VAL A 232 13.28 -10.80 5.77
C VAL A 232 14.08 -9.73 5.01
N LEU A 233 14.12 -8.53 5.58
CA LEU A 233 14.84 -7.38 5.06
C LEU A 233 15.89 -6.95 6.07
N TYR A 234 17.11 -6.81 5.63
CA TYR A 234 18.20 -6.34 6.48
C TYR A 234 19.27 -5.61 5.66
N SER A 235 20.14 -4.89 6.35
CA SER A 235 21.26 -4.20 5.71
C SER A 235 22.41 -5.14 5.39
N SER A 236 23.01 -4.98 4.22
CA SER A 236 24.27 -5.63 3.83
C SER A 236 25.45 -5.18 4.69
N SER A 237 25.37 -4.01 5.34
CA SER A 237 26.38 -3.44 6.23
C SER A 237 25.90 -3.45 7.68
N ALA A 238 26.81 -3.58 8.64
CA ALA A 238 26.48 -3.47 10.07
C ALA A 238 26.12 -2.03 10.47
N GLU A 239 26.79 -1.05 9.86
CA GLU A 239 26.67 0.38 10.13
C GLU A 239 26.47 1.15 8.83
N TYR A 240 25.90 2.34 8.92
CA TYR A 240 25.79 3.25 7.78
C TYR A 240 27.17 3.79 7.40
N ASP A 241 27.52 3.69 6.14
CA ASP A 241 28.76 4.21 5.60
C ASP A 241 28.51 5.60 4.97
N GLU A 242 28.93 6.65 5.67
CA GLU A 242 28.74 8.04 5.21
C GLU A 242 29.47 8.36 3.89
N LYS A 243 30.59 7.66 3.62
CA LYS A 243 31.34 7.81 2.37
C LYS A 243 30.61 7.17 1.19
N LYS A 244 30.02 6.00 1.40
CA LYS A 244 29.16 5.32 0.42
C LYS A 244 27.88 6.11 0.22
N GLY A 245 27.33 6.70 1.27
CA GLY A 245 26.10 7.50 1.26
C GLY A 245 24.89 6.73 0.75
N GLY A 246 23.87 7.46 0.33
CA GLY A 246 22.65 6.94 -0.29
C GLY A 246 21.54 6.61 0.71
N GLU A 247 20.40 6.22 0.17
CA GLU A 247 19.23 5.83 0.94
C GLU A 247 19.36 4.36 1.38
N PHE A 248 18.50 3.93 2.33
CA PHE A 248 18.51 2.56 2.85
C PHE A 248 18.35 1.49 1.76
N PHE A 249 17.70 1.79 0.64
CA PHE A 249 17.59 0.89 -0.53
C PHE A 249 18.96 0.42 -1.04
N ARG A 250 20.01 1.24 -0.88
CA ARG A 250 21.38 0.89 -1.30
C ARG A 250 22.02 -0.21 -0.44
N TYR A 251 21.48 -0.41 0.75
CA TYR A 251 21.95 -1.38 1.73
C TYR A 251 21.03 -2.59 1.84
N LEU A 252 19.84 -2.52 1.24
CA LEU A 252 18.78 -3.50 1.40
C LEU A 252 19.16 -4.86 0.81
N VAL A 253 19.07 -5.87 1.65
CA VAL A 253 19.14 -7.28 1.28
C VAL A 253 17.80 -7.91 1.58
N PHE A 254 17.23 -8.59 0.59
CA PHE A 254 16.03 -9.40 0.73
C PHE A 254 16.41 -10.87 0.69
N ARG A 255 15.92 -11.65 1.68
CA ARG A 255 16.12 -13.10 1.78
C ARG A 255 14.85 -13.79 2.25
N LEU A 256 14.78 -15.08 1.97
CA LEU A 256 13.79 -15.99 2.53
C LEU A 256 14.46 -16.76 3.67
N MET A 257 14.13 -16.41 4.91
CA MET A 257 14.69 -17.07 6.09
C MET A 257 13.91 -18.35 6.36
N VAL A 258 14.61 -19.49 6.42
CA VAL A 258 14.00 -20.76 6.78
C VAL A 258 13.68 -20.77 8.28
N VAL A 259 12.46 -21.19 8.60
CA VAL A 259 11.94 -21.26 9.97
C VAL A 259 11.43 -22.66 10.29
N LYS A 260 11.46 -23.02 11.57
CA LYS A 260 10.90 -24.25 12.08
C LYS A 260 9.96 -23.98 13.25
N LYS A 261 8.98 -24.84 13.44
CA LYS A 261 8.07 -24.76 14.60
C LYS A 261 8.76 -25.38 15.81
N VAL A 262 8.82 -24.66 16.93
CA VAL A 262 9.27 -25.14 18.24
C VAL A 262 8.18 -24.80 19.23
N ALA A 263 7.55 -25.82 19.79
CA ALA A 263 6.28 -25.68 20.53
C ALA A 263 5.26 -24.87 19.71
N GLU A 264 4.72 -23.79 20.25
CA GLU A 264 3.74 -22.94 19.55
C GLU A 264 4.36 -21.77 18.78
N SER A 265 5.69 -21.67 18.74
CA SER A 265 6.38 -20.55 18.10
C SER A 265 7.16 -20.99 16.87
N TRP A 266 7.28 -20.08 15.90
CA TRP A 266 8.17 -20.25 14.76
C TRP A 266 9.49 -19.52 15.04
N VAL A 267 10.62 -20.22 14.82
CA VAL A 267 11.95 -19.70 15.08
C VAL A 267 12.85 -19.93 13.86
N PRO A 268 13.89 -19.12 13.67
CA PRO A 268 14.86 -19.33 12.60
C PRO A 268 15.51 -20.73 12.69
N MET A 269 15.62 -21.40 11.56
CA MET A 269 16.41 -22.60 11.43
C MET A 269 17.89 -22.19 11.34
N LEU A 270 18.71 -22.74 12.21
CA LEU A 270 20.16 -22.47 12.26
C LEU A 270 20.92 -23.64 11.66
N GLU A 271 21.89 -23.34 10.81
CA GLU A 271 22.93 -24.23 10.30
C GLU A 271 24.30 -23.66 10.76
N ASP A 272 25.06 -24.40 11.49
CA ASP A 272 26.34 -23.96 12.10
C ASP A 272 26.23 -22.64 12.89
N GLY A 273 25.09 -22.49 13.62
CA GLY A 273 24.83 -21.31 14.44
C GLY A 273 24.41 -20.05 13.64
N LYS A 274 24.25 -20.16 12.31
CA LYS A 274 23.79 -19.07 11.43
C LYS A 274 22.37 -19.37 10.89
N PRO A 275 21.53 -18.35 10.70
CA PRO A 275 20.23 -18.57 10.09
C PRO A 275 20.38 -19.05 8.63
N ARG A 276 19.59 -20.06 8.25
CA ARG A 276 19.49 -20.49 6.85
C ARG A 276 18.70 -19.44 6.08
N LEU A 277 19.37 -18.77 5.16
CA LEU A 277 18.83 -17.71 4.33
C LEU A 277 18.93 -18.10 2.86
N LEU A 278 17.80 -18.16 2.16
CA LEU A 278 17.74 -18.50 0.76
C LEU A 278 17.65 -17.23 -0.09
N GLU A 279 18.32 -17.24 -1.25
CA GLU A 279 18.04 -16.25 -2.30
C GLU A 279 16.65 -16.53 -2.89
N PRO A 280 15.79 -15.53 -3.07
CA PRO A 280 14.50 -15.74 -3.71
C PRO A 280 14.59 -16.43 -5.07
N SER A 281 15.64 -16.16 -5.83
CA SER A 281 15.90 -16.74 -7.15
C SER A 281 16.18 -18.25 -7.13
N GLU A 282 16.53 -18.81 -5.97
CA GLU A 282 16.80 -20.24 -5.80
C GLU A 282 15.52 -21.03 -5.46
N VAL A 283 14.38 -20.36 -5.23
CA VAL A 283 13.13 -20.96 -4.75
C VAL A 283 12.02 -20.76 -5.78
N ASP A 284 11.97 -21.61 -6.80
CA ASP A 284 10.95 -21.52 -7.86
C ASP A 284 9.51 -21.60 -7.33
N ASP A 285 9.28 -22.40 -6.29
CA ASP A 285 7.96 -22.53 -5.67
C ASP A 285 7.47 -21.23 -5.02
N PHE A 286 8.39 -20.44 -4.46
CA PHE A 286 8.09 -19.09 -3.98
C PHE A 286 7.51 -18.24 -5.12
N HIS A 287 8.20 -18.16 -6.26
CA HIS A 287 7.76 -17.40 -7.42
C HIS A 287 6.45 -17.92 -8.03
N ARG A 288 6.25 -19.22 -8.03
CA ARG A 288 5.00 -19.84 -8.49
C ARG A 288 3.81 -19.42 -7.62
N LYS A 289 3.98 -19.37 -6.30
CA LYS A 289 2.92 -19.02 -5.34
C LYS A 289 2.58 -17.53 -5.36
N ILE A 290 3.59 -16.65 -5.31
CA ILE A 290 3.37 -15.20 -5.34
C ILE A 290 2.94 -14.68 -6.72
N GLY A 291 3.11 -15.47 -7.79
CA GLY A 291 2.82 -15.07 -9.17
C GLY A 291 3.87 -14.15 -9.77
N ARG A 292 3.56 -13.64 -10.99
CA ARG A 292 4.51 -12.84 -11.80
C ARG A 292 3.95 -11.48 -12.21
N ASN A 293 2.94 -10.97 -11.51
CA ASN A 293 2.27 -9.71 -11.84
C ASN A 293 3.08 -8.49 -11.37
N THR A 294 3.94 -8.66 -10.35
CA THR A 294 4.81 -7.62 -9.83
C THR A 294 6.24 -8.12 -9.64
N LYS A 295 7.17 -7.18 -9.57
CA LYS A 295 8.57 -7.42 -9.14
C LYS A 295 8.79 -7.00 -7.68
N TYR A 296 7.82 -6.37 -7.04
CA TYR A 296 7.90 -5.92 -5.66
C TYR A 296 7.46 -7.05 -4.73
N ILE A 297 8.39 -8.00 -4.50
CA ILE A 297 8.12 -9.31 -3.89
C ILE A 297 8.64 -9.44 -2.45
N ILE A 298 9.03 -8.35 -1.84
CA ILE A 298 9.71 -8.34 -0.52
C ILE A 298 8.80 -8.74 0.65
N HIS A 299 7.49 -8.68 0.46
CA HIS A 299 6.48 -9.03 1.46
C HIS A 299 5.13 -9.34 0.76
N PRO A 300 4.27 -10.27 1.26
CA PRO A 300 2.94 -10.50 0.70
C PRO A 300 2.07 -9.25 0.61
N GLU A 301 2.24 -8.30 1.53
CA GLU A 301 1.55 -7.02 1.52
C GLU A 301 1.81 -6.24 0.23
N GLU A 302 3.09 -6.13 -0.17
CA GLU A 302 3.50 -5.41 -1.39
C GLU A 302 3.05 -6.13 -2.66
N VAL A 303 3.18 -7.46 -2.67
CA VAL A 303 2.70 -8.28 -3.78
C VAL A 303 1.22 -8.04 -4.03
N LEU A 304 0.42 -8.00 -2.95
CA LEU A 304 -1.03 -7.84 -3.05
C LEU A 304 -1.43 -6.38 -3.28
N ALA A 305 -0.69 -5.40 -2.77
CA ALA A 305 -0.94 -3.99 -3.06
C ALA A 305 -0.79 -3.71 -4.56
N ASP A 306 0.27 -4.23 -5.20
CA ASP A 306 0.43 -4.12 -6.65
C ASP A 306 -0.68 -4.87 -7.43
N ASN A 307 -1.08 -6.06 -6.97
CA ASN A 307 -2.18 -6.81 -7.58
C ASN A 307 -3.53 -6.10 -7.39
N PHE A 308 -3.75 -5.46 -6.25
CA PHE A 308 -4.93 -4.61 -6.02
C PHE A 308 -4.97 -3.43 -7.00
N VAL A 309 -3.83 -2.78 -7.24
CA VAL A 309 -3.75 -1.74 -8.27
C VAL A 309 -4.15 -2.28 -9.64
N LEU A 310 -3.64 -3.45 -10.04
CA LEU A 310 -3.99 -4.06 -11.32
C LEU A 310 -5.47 -4.37 -11.41
N LEU A 311 -6.06 -4.93 -10.36
CA LEU A 311 -7.49 -5.23 -10.26
C LEU A 311 -8.34 -3.96 -10.38
N MET A 312 -8.04 -2.92 -9.59
CA MET A 312 -8.78 -1.64 -9.59
C MET A 312 -8.61 -0.87 -10.90
N MET A 313 -7.50 -1.07 -11.61
CA MET A 313 -7.27 -0.48 -12.93
C MET A 313 -7.90 -1.29 -14.07
N GLY A 314 -8.58 -2.41 -13.78
CA GLY A 314 -9.22 -3.27 -14.76
C GLY A 314 -8.23 -3.91 -15.75
N ARG A 315 -7.02 -4.29 -15.26
CA ARG A 315 -6.01 -4.91 -16.14
C ARG A 315 -6.32 -6.39 -16.31
N GLU A 316 -6.46 -6.81 -17.56
CA GLU A 316 -6.71 -8.20 -17.96
C GLU A 316 -5.42 -8.88 -18.46
N ASP A 317 -4.49 -8.10 -19.02
CA ASP A 317 -3.21 -8.54 -19.60
C ASP A 317 -2.14 -8.76 -18.50
N VAL A 318 -2.41 -9.64 -17.55
CA VAL A 318 -1.50 -9.97 -16.45
C VAL A 318 -0.94 -11.38 -16.57
N ARG A 319 0.27 -11.60 -16.04
CA ARG A 319 0.96 -12.89 -16.18
C ARG A 319 0.36 -14.00 -15.28
N THR A 320 -0.29 -13.62 -14.19
CA THR A 320 -0.89 -14.55 -13.23
C THR A 320 -2.32 -14.10 -12.89
N PRO A 321 -3.31 -14.33 -13.79
CA PRO A 321 -4.69 -13.86 -13.64
C PRO A 321 -5.38 -14.37 -12.37
N ARG A 322 -5.09 -15.61 -11.94
CA ARG A 322 -5.71 -16.23 -10.75
C ARG A 322 -5.68 -15.33 -9.51
N ILE A 323 -4.60 -14.55 -9.32
CA ILE A 323 -4.47 -13.68 -8.13
C ILE A 323 -5.54 -12.59 -8.17
N LEU A 324 -5.75 -11.93 -9.32
CA LEU A 324 -6.78 -10.90 -9.48
C LEU A 324 -8.19 -11.49 -9.33
N GLU A 325 -8.42 -12.67 -9.89
CA GLU A 325 -9.71 -13.37 -9.82
C GLU A 325 -10.06 -13.74 -8.37
N GLU A 326 -9.10 -14.28 -7.61
CA GLU A 326 -9.29 -14.63 -6.20
C GLU A 326 -9.47 -13.39 -5.33
N MET A 327 -8.68 -12.32 -5.56
CA MET A 327 -8.87 -11.03 -4.90
C MET A 327 -10.26 -10.45 -5.20
N ALA A 328 -10.69 -10.46 -6.46
CA ALA A 328 -12.01 -9.97 -6.85
C ALA A 328 -13.15 -10.72 -6.14
N ARG A 329 -13.04 -12.06 -6.00
CA ARG A 329 -14.04 -12.87 -5.25
C ARG A 329 -14.12 -12.49 -3.78
N LEU A 330 -12.99 -12.12 -3.16
CA LEU A 330 -12.95 -11.71 -1.74
C LEU A 330 -13.42 -10.27 -1.52
N LEU A 331 -13.23 -9.39 -2.51
CA LEU A 331 -13.44 -7.96 -2.39
C LEU A 331 -14.75 -7.46 -3.03
N LYS A 332 -15.35 -8.21 -3.99
CA LYS A 332 -16.63 -7.85 -4.56
C LYS A 332 -17.76 -8.09 -3.55
N ALA A 333 -18.75 -7.21 -3.58
CA ALA A 333 -20.01 -7.42 -2.89
C ALA A 333 -20.56 -8.80 -3.23
N ARG A 334 -20.96 -9.56 -2.23
CA ARG A 334 -21.76 -10.76 -2.47
C ARG A 334 -23.03 -10.29 -3.16
N GLU A 335 -23.26 -10.73 -4.40
CA GLU A 335 -24.61 -10.64 -4.96
C GLU A 335 -25.52 -11.23 -3.91
N THR A 336 -26.39 -10.41 -3.32
CA THR A 336 -27.41 -10.87 -2.38
C THR A 336 -28.26 -11.85 -3.17
N GLY A 337 -27.98 -13.14 -2.97
CA GLY A 337 -28.66 -14.22 -3.65
C GLY A 337 -30.15 -14.01 -3.50
N LYS A 338 -30.86 -13.93 -4.61
CA LYS A 338 -32.31 -14.19 -4.64
C LYS A 338 -32.51 -15.54 -3.95
N VAL A 339 -33.00 -15.50 -2.73
CA VAL A 339 -33.50 -16.71 -2.05
C VAL A 339 -34.55 -17.31 -3.00
N PRO A 340 -34.39 -18.55 -3.48
CA PRO A 340 -35.44 -19.19 -4.25
C PRO A 340 -36.66 -19.22 -3.36
N ARG A 341 -37.76 -18.60 -3.77
CA ARG A 341 -39.06 -18.80 -3.15
C ARG A 341 -39.30 -20.32 -3.19
N ARG A 342 -39.37 -20.96 -2.04
CA ARG A 342 -39.96 -22.27 -1.92
C ARG A 342 -41.42 -22.11 -2.37
N ASP A 343 -41.73 -22.63 -3.54
CA ASP A 343 -43.11 -22.88 -3.91
C ASP A 343 -43.59 -23.98 -2.97
N ASP A 344 -44.44 -23.58 -2.03
CA ASP A 344 -45.29 -24.52 -1.29
C ASP A 344 -46.25 -25.20 -2.29
N ARG A 345 -46.02 -26.49 -2.51
CA ARG A 345 -47.04 -27.39 -2.99
C ARG A 345 -47.29 -28.48 -1.95
#